data_5cb4c8cee492d3c4e7ea0ca6ad4036e5
#
_entry.id   5cb4c8cee492d3c4e7ea0ca6ad4036e5
#
_cell.length_a   1.000
_cell.length_b   1.000
_cell.length_c   1.000
_cell.angle_alpha   90.00
_cell.angle_beta   90.00
_cell.angle_gamma   90.00
#
_symmetry.space_group_name_H-M   'P 1'
#
loop_
_entity.id
_entity.type
_entity.pdbx_description
1 polymer ?
#
loop_
_entity_poly.entity_id
_entity_poly.type
_entity_poly.pdbx_seq_one_letter_code
_entity_poly.pdbx_strand_id
1 'polypeptide(L)'
;MDLTESFKTLSDKAIFTIAGVGQRDGIPAKEADAGWPLGVVRRPDGDLIVVDYQWHRIWRIDKDGILHAFAGDGIAGRSGDDGPAIEARFCNPHDLFQDRHGHLYLSDLGNNTIRRIDYETGVITLVAGTGQVGRGGDGGLAIEAEMDCSCGVAVDEAGYIYLSSEWTNNIRRIDPKNGLIETVFGQIARHYPSEQGHSRPFAGSGLSLGGYHGDGGSAKEAGFNHPEHLVFDSMGNLYVCDNSNDRIRKIDMKSEIITTVLGNGQRASNGDGGPAIEASILMPDAICLDVHDNLYVGEKYGFRIRKVEHETGMVRTLVGTGEPGFGEEGLHGSVTRCNSVEAGIYADPDGTVFWGDCSGRTRRYDGQTGIVTTILGGTSVHDDEAAVGGFLNGPGGLSVGPDGHIYVADVWNQRIRAIDPFTGIIRAIAGSGA
;
A
#
# COMPACT_ATOMS: atom_id res chain seq x y z
N MET A 1 -10.97 -26.48 -26.74
CA MET A 1 -9.66 -26.98 -27.24
C MET A 1 -9.21 -28.01 -26.21
N ASP A 2 -9.00 -29.25 -26.67
CA ASP A 2 -8.58 -30.34 -25.75
C ASP A 2 -7.15 -30.05 -25.28
N LEU A 3 -7.02 -29.67 -24.02
CA LEU A 3 -5.71 -29.35 -23.43
C LEU A 3 -4.77 -30.59 -23.42
N THR A 4 -5.34 -31.81 -23.37
CA THR A 4 -4.53 -33.05 -23.35
C THR A 4 -3.83 -33.30 -24.68
N GLU A 5 -4.41 -32.95 -25.82
CA GLU A 5 -3.74 -33.01 -27.11
C GLU A 5 -2.69 -31.91 -27.30
N SER A 6 -2.99 -30.69 -26.78
CA SER A 6 -2.03 -29.59 -26.80
C SER A 6 -0.76 -29.89 -26.01
N PHE A 7 -0.85 -30.60 -24.88
CA PHE A 7 0.31 -31.02 -24.10
C PHE A 7 1.19 -32.06 -24.83
N LYS A 8 0.61 -32.90 -25.71
CA LYS A 8 1.34 -33.92 -26.45
C LYS A 8 2.12 -33.37 -27.65
N THR A 9 1.74 -32.19 -28.14
CA THR A 9 2.33 -31.62 -29.37
C THR A 9 3.35 -30.52 -29.12
N LEU A 10 3.51 -30.08 -27.86
CA LEU A 10 4.47 -29.06 -27.50
C LEU A 10 5.86 -29.64 -27.27
N SER A 11 6.89 -28.97 -27.78
CA SER A 11 8.28 -29.35 -27.50
C SER A 11 8.54 -29.23 -26.01
N ASP A 12 9.41 -30.12 -25.46
CA ASP A 12 9.76 -30.27 -24.03
C ASP A 12 10.25 -28.99 -23.31
N LYS A 13 10.15 -27.81 -23.96
CA LYS A 13 10.64 -26.52 -23.46
C LYS A 13 9.61 -25.39 -23.57
N ALA A 14 8.36 -25.68 -23.96
CA ALA A 14 7.33 -24.64 -24.07
C ALA A 14 6.60 -24.44 -22.74
N ILE A 15 6.55 -23.19 -22.27
CA ILE A 15 5.71 -22.76 -21.15
C ILE A 15 4.51 -22.03 -21.75
N PHE A 16 3.31 -22.38 -21.30
CA PHE A 16 2.09 -21.71 -21.72
C PHE A 16 1.13 -21.56 -20.56
N THR A 17 0.32 -20.49 -20.63
CA THR A 17 -0.68 -20.19 -19.61
C THR A 17 -1.87 -21.14 -19.75
N ILE A 18 -2.19 -21.85 -18.68
CA ILE A 18 -3.37 -22.74 -18.59
C ILE A 18 -4.54 -22.08 -17.86
N ALA A 19 -4.28 -21.04 -17.05
CA ALA A 19 -5.27 -20.24 -16.37
C ALA A 19 -4.68 -18.87 -16.03
N GLY A 20 -5.56 -17.88 -15.85
CA GLY A 20 -5.21 -16.50 -15.53
C GLY A 20 -5.10 -15.61 -16.76
N VAL A 21 -5.42 -14.33 -16.58
CA VAL A 21 -5.28 -13.28 -17.59
C VAL A 21 -4.13 -12.37 -17.19
N GLY A 22 -3.35 -11.95 -18.17
CA GLY A 22 -2.36 -10.88 -17.97
C GLY A 22 -3.04 -9.54 -17.73
N GLN A 23 -2.23 -8.60 -17.28
CA GLN A 23 -2.65 -7.19 -17.11
C GLN A 23 -3.27 -6.65 -18.41
N ARG A 24 -4.40 -5.97 -18.30
CA ARG A 24 -5.10 -5.39 -19.45
C ARG A 24 -5.11 -3.87 -19.31
N ASP A 25 -4.60 -3.18 -20.32
CA ASP A 25 -4.69 -1.73 -20.51
C ASP A 25 -5.91 -1.38 -21.36
N GLY A 26 -6.57 -0.26 -21.09
CA GLY A 26 -7.71 0.23 -21.87
C GLY A 26 -9.03 -0.46 -21.59
N ILE A 27 -9.20 -1.13 -20.46
CA ILE A 27 -10.46 -1.77 -20.05
C ILE A 27 -11.05 -1.06 -18.83
N PRO A 28 -12.34 -1.26 -18.50
CA PRO A 28 -12.92 -0.76 -17.27
C PRO A 28 -12.13 -1.24 -16.06
N ALA A 29 -11.66 -0.32 -15.21
CA ALA A 29 -10.79 -0.64 -14.08
C ALA A 29 -11.40 -1.67 -13.12
N LYS A 30 -12.72 -1.60 -12.89
CA LYS A 30 -13.47 -2.57 -12.07
C LYS A 30 -13.45 -4.01 -12.61
N GLU A 31 -13.13 -4.19 -13.89
CA GLU A 31 -13.04 -5.49 -14.58
C GLU A 31 -11.58 -5.94 -14.75
N ALA A 32 -10.64 -5.10 -14.35
CA ALA A 32 -9.22 -5.39 -14.47
C ALA A 32 -8.75 -6.33 -13.36
N ASP A 33 -7.72 -7.09 -13.68
CA ASP A 33 -6.92 -7.83 -12.71
C ASP A 33 -5.99 -6.82 -12.01
N ALA A 34 -6.23 -6.59 -10.74
CA ALA A 34 -5.34 -5.85 -9.86
C ALA A 34 -4.71 -6.84 -8.88
N GLY A 35 -3.38 -6.97 -8.91
CA GLY A 35 -2.69 -7.94 -8.08
C GLY A 35 -2.81 -7.61 -6.60
N TRP A 36 -2.14 -6.56 -6.17
CA TRP A 36 -2.21 -6.06 -4.79
C TRP A 36 -2.13 -4.53 -4.81
N PRO A 37 -3.24 -3.84 -5.08
CA PRO A 37 -3.25 -2.38 -5.09
C PRO A 37 -3.11 -1.85 -3.67
N LEU A 38 -2.10 -1.02 -3.45
CA LEU A 38 -1.76 -0.44 -2.15
C LEU A 38 -1.95 1.08 -2.17
N GLY A 39 -0.91 1.84 -2.53
CA GLY A 39 -0.95 3.30 -2.55
C GLY A 39 -1.96 3.86 -3.56
N VAL A 40 -2.74 4.86 -3.17
CA VAL A 40 -3.66 5.56 -4.06
C VAL A 40 -3.58 7.06 -3.83
N VAL A 41 -3.50 7.83 -4.92
CA VAL A 41 -3.58 9.29 -4.89
C VAL A 41 -4.45 9.79 -6.03
N ARG A 42 -5.03 10.99 -5.88
CA ARG A 42 -5.78 11.65 -6.94
C ARG A 42 -4.91 12.77 -7.54
N ARG A 43 -4.76 12.75 -8.84
CA ARG A 43 -4.07 13.81 -9.59
C ARG A 43 -4.90 15.08 -9.68
N PRO A 44 -4.25 16.25 -9.93
CA PRO A 44 -4.96 17.51 -10.13
C PRO A 44 -5.97 17.50 -11.29
N ASP A 45 -5.75 16.65 -12.31
CA ASP A 45 -6.67 16.44 -13.42
C ASP A 45 -7.89 15.57 -13.08
N GLY A 46 -7.91 14.98 -11.87
CA GLY A 46 -8.99 14.15 -11.35
C GLY A 46 -8.82 12.66 -11.55
N ASP A 47 -7.80 12.22 -12.29
CA ASP A 47 -7.49 10.80 -12.45
C ASP A 47 -6.93 10.22 -11.14
N LEU A 48 -7.17 8.93 -10.91
CA LEU A 48 -6.59 8.21 -9.78
C LEU A 48 -5.33 7.47 -10.23
N ILE A 49 -4.30 7.53 -9.42
CA ILE A 49 -3.08 6.74 -9.58
C ILE A 49 -3.04 5.70 -8.49
N VAL A 50 -2.80 4.45 -8.87
CA VAL A 50 -2.81 3.30 -7.96
C VAL A 50 -1.53 2.49 -8.13
N VAL A 51 -0.83 2.25 -7.03
CA VAL A 51 0.33 1.35 -7.01
C VAL A 51 -0.14 -0.09 -6.94
N ASP A 52 0.39 -0.93 -7.81
CA ASP A 52 0.19 -2.37 -7.78
C ASP A 52 1.48 -3.07 -7.36
N TYR A 53 1.52 -3.49 -6.12
CA TYR A 53 2.68 -4.11 -5.49
C TYR A 53 3.09 -5.42 -6.17
N GLN A 54 2.11 -6.27 -6.48
CA GLN A 54 2.36 -7.61 -7.02
C GLN A 54 2.73 -7.58 -8.49
N TRP A 55 2.14 -6.64 -9.25
CA TRP A 55 2.40 -6.52 -10.68
C TRP A 55 3.55 -5.57 -11.02
N HIS A 56 4.26 -5.03 -10.01
CA HIS A 56 5.41 -4.15 -10.21
C HIS A 56 5.09 -2.96 -11.11
N ARG A 57 3.91 -2.35 -10.93
CA ARG A 57 3.35 -1.35 -11.83
C ARG A 57 2.58 -0.28 -11.10
N ILE A 58 2.42 0.86 -11.76
CA ILE A 58 1.51 1.91 -11.35
C ILE A 58 0.46 2.07 -12.43
N TRP A 59 -0.80 2.11 -12.01
CA TRP A 59 -1.96 2.28 -12.86
C TRP A 59 -2.52 3.68 -12.76
N ARG A 60 -3.12 4.16 -13.85
CA ARG A 60 -3.98 5.33 -13.90
C ARG A 60 -5.40 4.92 -14.22
N ILE A 61 -6.35 5.38 -13.43
CA ILE A 61 -7.79 5.23 -13.69
C ILE A 61 -8.29 6.61 -14.08
N ASP A 62 -8.76 6.75 -15.31
CA ASP A 62 -9.30 8.01 -15.81
C ASP A 62 -10.73 8.28 -15.30
N LYS A 63 -11.28 9.46 -15.65
CA LYS A 63 -12.62 9.89 -15.22
C LYS A 63 -13.75 9.00 -15.72
N ASP A 64 -13.53 8.27 -16.81
CA ASP A 64 -14.48 7.31 -17.37
C ASP A 64 -14.36 5.93 -16.71
N GLY A 65 -13.44 5.77 -15.78
CA GLY A 65 -13.16 4.53 -15.05
C GLY A 65 -12.37 3.51 -15.86
N ILE A 66 -11.64 3.96 -16.89
CA ILE A 66 -10.79 3.11 -17.72
C ILE A 66 -9.39 3.05 -17.12
N LEU A 67 -8.85 1.84 -17.06
CA LEU A 67 -7.51 1.56 -16.56
C LEU A 67 -6.47 1.78 -17.66
N HIS A 68 -5.37 2.46 -17.30
CA HIS A 68 -4.22 2.68 -18.15
C HIS A 68 -2.94 2.35 -17.42
N ALA A 69 -1.98 1.73 -18.10
CA ALA A 69 -0.63 1.62 -17.60
C ALA A 69 -0.01 3.02 -17.49
N PHE A 70 0.53 3.36 -16.33
CA PHE A 70 1.08 4.69 -16.06
C PHE A 70 2.60 4.66 -15.88
N ALA A 71 3.11 3.75 -15.06
CA ALA A 71 4.54 3.54 -14.87
C ALA A 71 4.84 2.07 -14.56
N GLY A 72 6.04 1.63 -14.97
CA GLY A 72 6.48 0.25 -14.85
C GLY A 72 6.12 -0.62 -16.05
N ASP A 73 7.06 -1.46 -16.49
CA ASP A 73 6.84 -2.44 -17.56
C ASP A 73 6.17 -3.74 -17.07
N GLY A 74 5.96 -3.86 -15.76
CA GLY A 74 5.36 -5.04 -15.12
C GLY A 74 6.34 -6.17 -14.84
N ILE A 75 7.64 -5.95 -15.04
CA ILE A 75 8.70 -6.91 -14.77
C ILE A 75 9.45 -6.45 -13.51
N ALA A 76 9.61 -7.36 -12.54
CA ALA A 76 10.38 -7.05 -11.34
C ALA A 76 11.83 -6.68 -11.71
N GLY A 77 12.32 -5.56 -11.18
CA GLY A 77 13.69 -5.13 -11.43
C GLY A 77 13.93 -3.68 -10.99
N ARG A 78 15.15 -3.21 -11.23
CA ARG A 78 15.57 -1.83 -10.96
C ARG A 78 16.24 -1.26 -12.20
N SER A 79 15.48 -0.49 -12.97
CA SER A 79 16.02 0.18 -14.16
C SER A 79 15.11 1.32 -14.61
N GLY A 80 15.55 2.11 -15.59
CA GLY A 80 14.75 3.12 -16.27
C GLY A 80 14.80 4.49 -15.64
N ASP A 81 15.69 4.75 -14.65
CA ASP A 81 15.92 6.10 -14.16
C ASP A 81 16.42 7.00 -15.28
N ASP A 82 16.02 8.27 -15.23
CA ASP A 82 16.25 9.33 -16.22
C ASP A 82 15.56 9.08 -17.58
N GLY A 83 14.63 8.13 -17.64
CA GLY A 83 13.82 7.79 -18.81
C GLY A 83 12.31 7.88 -18.54
N PRO A 84 11.48 7.47 -19.53
CA PRO A 84 10.04 7.42 -19.37
C PRO A 84 9.62 6.46 -18.26
N ALA A 85 8.76 6.91 -17.33
CA ALA A 85 8.33 6.08 -16.20
C ALA A 85 7.63 4.77 -16.62
N ILE A 86 6.97 4.77 -17.78
CA ILE A 86 6.29 3.58 -18.31
C ILE A 86 7.25 2.45 -18.68
N GLU A 87 8.52 2.77 -18.98
CA GLU A 87 9.57 1.82 -19.35
C GLU A 87 10.42 1.40 -18.14
N ALA A 88 10.16 1.98 -16.98
CA ALA A 88 10.90 1.67 -15.76
C ALA A 88 10.55 0.27 -15.23
N ARG A 89 11.43 -0.28 -14.40
CA ARG A 89 11.17 -1.49 -13.63
C ARG A 89 11.16 -1.19 -12.16
N PHE A 90 10.17 -1.75 -11.48
CA PHE A 90 9.98 -1.71 -10.03
C PHE A 90 10.11 -3.09 -9.43
N CYS A 91 10.34 -3.16 -8.12
CA CYS A 91 10.24 -4.39 -7.37
C CYS A 91 9.37 -4.16 -6.12
N ASN A 92 8.15 -4.68 -6.15
CA ASN A 92 7.19 -4.51 -5.05
C ASN A 92 7.03 -3.03 -4.65
N PRO A 93 6.63 -2.13 -5.58
CA PRO A 93 6.35 -0.74 -5.24
C PRO A 93 5.22 -0.70 -4.20
N HIS A 94 5.36 0.13 -3.17
CA HIS A 94 4.49 0.03 -2.00
C HIS A 94 3.65 1.28 -1.79
N ASP A 95 4.29 2.42 -1.54
CA ASP A 95 3.61 3.66 -1.21
C ASP A 95 3.83 4.72 -2.27
N LEU A 96 2.89 5.64 -2.38
CA LEU A 96 2.89 6.71 -3.36
C LEU A 96 2.44 8.02 -2.70
N PHE A 97 3.28 9.03 -2.78
CA PHE A 97 2.97 10.38 -2.33
C PHE A 97 2.96 11.34 -3.52
N GLN A 98 2.00 12.28 -3.53
CA GLN A 98 1.95 13.35 -4.52
C GLN A 98 2.25 14.70 -3.87
N ASP A 99 3.25 15.43 -4.39
CA ASP A 99 3.53 16.77 -3.93
C ASP A 99 2.56 17.81 -4.53
N ARG A 100 2.64 19.05 -4.05
CA ARG A 100 1.80 20.18 -4.51
C ARG A 100 1.95 20.53 -6.00
N HIS A 101 3.02 20.06 -6.63
CA HIS A 101 3.30 20.27 -8.05
C HIS A 101 2.80 19.09 -8.90
N GLY A 102 2.22 18.06 -8.26
CA GLY A 102 1.72 16.85 -8.91
C GLY A 102 2.81 15.81 -9.18
N HIS A 103 4.07 16.03 -8.76
CA HIS A 103 5.09 15.00 -8.87
C HIS A 103 4.78 13.85 -7.91
N LEU A 104 5.04 12.63 -8.37
CA LEU A 104 4.79 11.41 -7.61
C LEU A 104 6.10 10.87 -7.04
N TYR A 105 6.13 10.62 -5.76
CA TYR A 105 7.23 9.95 -5.06
C TYR A 105 6.80 8.53 -4.72
N LEU A 106 7.60 7.58 -5.12
CA LEU A 106 7.32 6.15 -5.03
C LEU A 106 8.31 5.48 -4.11
N SER A 107 7.81 4.73 -3.13
CA SER A 107 8.60 3.74 -2.40
C SER A 107 8.71 2.47 -3.25
N ASP A 108 9.83 2.27 -3.91
CA ASP A 108 10.17 1.04 -4.65
C ASP A 108 10.80 0.05 -3.67
N LEU A 109 9.94 -0.51 -2.81
CA LEU A 109 10.29 -1.17 -1.57
C LEU A 109 11.25 -2.36 -1.76
N GLY A 110 10.96 -3.22 -2.72
CA GLY A 110 11.81 -4.38 -3.01
C GLY A 110 13.19 -4.02 -3.56
N ASN A 111 13.34 -2.80 -4.08
CA ASN A 111 14.60 -2.24 -4.55
C ASN A 111 15.31 -1.38 -3.49
N ASN A 112 14.71 -1.13 -2.32
CA ASN A 112 15.21 -0.22 -1.29
C ASN A 112 15.58 1.17 -1.87
N THR A 113 14.69 1.75 -2.67
CA THR A 113 14.88 3.04 -3.29
C THR A 113 13.61 3.89 -3.24
N ILE A 114 13.81 5.21 -3.24
CA ILE A 114 12.74 6.18 -3.45
C ILE A 114 12.95 6.79 -4.83
N ARG A 115 11.89 6.81 -5.62
CA ARG A 115 11.92 7.33 -6.99
C ARG A 115 10.85 8.41 -7.16
N ARG A 116 11.11 9.38 -8.06
CA ARG A 116 10.18 10.47 -8.36
C ARG A 116 9.80 10.42 -9.83
N ILE A 117 8.51 10.52 -10.10
CA ILE A 117 7.98 10.70 -11.46
C ILE A 117 7.56 12.16 -11.60
N ASP A 118 8.16 12.83 -12.57
CA ASP A 118 7.85 14.21 -12.88
C ASP A 118 6.48 14.32 -13.55
N TYR A 119 5.64 15.23 -13.03
CA TYR A 119 4.26 15.38 -13.49
C TYR A 119 4.13 15.81 -14.94
N GLU A 120 5.00 16.73 -15.38
CA GLU A 120 4.92 17.34 -16.72
C GLU A 120 5.56 16.46 -17.79
N THR A 121 6.73 15.88 -17.46
CA THR A 121 7.54 15.16 -18.45
C THR A 121 7.31 13.65 -18.43
N GLY A 122 6.76 13.10 -17.33
CA GLY A 122 6.64 11.66 -17.12
C GLY A 122 7.97 10.92 -16.94
N VAL A 123 9.08 11.68 -16.77
CA VAL A 123 10.40 11.11 -16.52
C VAL A 123 10.50 10.66 -15.07
N ILE A 124 11.06 9.46 -14.86
CA ILE A 124 11.35 8.95 -13.54
C ILE A 124 12.81 9.14 -13.17
N THR A 125 13.09 9.49 -11.91
CA THR A 125 14.44 9.72 -11.39
C THR A 125 14.63 9.06 -10.04
N LEU A 126 15.85 8.63 -9.72
CA LEU A 126 16.24 8.17 -8.41
C LEU A 126 16.32 9.36 -7.44
N VAL A 127 15.67 9.24 -6.27
CA VAL A 127 15.71 10.24 -5.19
C VAL A 127 16.62 9.80 -4.06
N ALA A 128 16.52 8.54 -3.64
CA ALA A 128 17.33 7.97 -2.58
C ALA A 128 17.52 6.47 -2.74
N GLY A 129 18.62 5.96 -2.18
CA GLY A 129 18.89 4.55 -2.03
C GLY A 129 19.83 3.97 -3.08
N THR A 130 20.84 3.23 -2.61
CA THR A 130 21.75 2.43 -3.47
C THR A 130 21.14 1.11 -3.91
N GLY A 131 20.04 0.70 -3.28
CA GLY A 131 19.47 -0.65 -3.36
C GLY A 131 19.97 -1.59 -2.26
N GLN A 132 20.93 -1.16 -1.48
CA GLN A 132 21.40 -1.93 -0.31
C GLN A 132 20.52 -1.64 0.89
N VAL A 133 20.18 -2.69 1.63
CA VAL A 133 19.50 -2.59 2.92
C VAL A 133 20.48 -2.12 3.96
N GLY A 134 20.14 -1.08 4.69
CA GLY A 134 20.99 -0.58 5.76
C GLY A 134 20.56 0.82 6.25
N ARG A 135 21.40 1.42 7.08
CA ARG A 135 21.17 2.71 7.73
C ARG A 135 22.28 3.73 7.49
N GLY A 136 23.23 3.39 6.65
CA GLY A 136 24.37 4.25 6.35
C GLY A 136 24.01 5.41 5.43
N GLY A 137 24.91 6.40 5.35
CA GLY A 137 24.83 7.49 4.39
C GLY A 137 24.36 8.81 4.94
N ASP A 138 24.04 8.96 6.22
CA ASP A 138 23.69 10.26 6.81
C ASP A 138 24.85 11.26 6.67
N GLY A 139 24.51 12.48 6.23
CA GLY A 139 25.49 13.52 5.90
C GLY A 139 26.07 13.43 4.47
N GLY A 140 25.73 12.36 3.72
CA GLY A 140 26.10 12.16 2.32
C GLY A 140 24.90 12.35 1.36
N LEU A 141 25.12 12.06 0.07
CA LEU A 141 24.07 12.13 -0.93
C LEU A 141 23.01 11.03 -0.69
N ALA A 142 21.73 11.36 -0.78
CA ALA A 142 20.63 10.43 -0.59
C ALA A 142 20.67 9.26 -1.57
N ILE A 143 21.10 9.49 -2.81
CA ILE A 143 21.23 8.44 -3.83
C ILE A 143 22.36 7.44 -3.53
N GLU A 144 23.28 7.79 -2.63
CA GLU A 144 24.39 6.96 -2.16
C GLU A 144 24.11 6.34 -0.77
N ALA A 145 22.96 6.64 -0.17
CA ALA A 145 22.60 6.12 1.15
C ALA A 145 22.06 4.69 1.07
N GLU A 146 22.28 3.92 2.11
CA GLU A 146 21.56 2.69 2.36
C GLU A 146 20.14 3.02 2.84
N MET A 147 19.15 2.21 2.44
CA MET A 147 17.76 2.36 2.87
C MET A 147 17.27 1.10 3.57
N ASP A 148 16.37 1.27 4.52
CA ASP A 148 15.79 0.12 5.21
C ASP A 148 14.26 0.21 5.18
N CYS A 149 13.62 -0.55 4.31
CA CYS A 149 12.18 -0.63 4.24
C CYS A 149 11.50 0.76 4.42
N SER A 150 11.87 1.74 3.56
CA SER A 150 11.28 3.08 3.60
C SER A 150 9.89 3.03 2.98
N CYS A 151 8.87 2.86 3.82
CA CYS A 151 7.48 2.72 3.38
C CYS A 151 6.83 4.07 3.11
N GLY A 152 6.94 5.03 4.04
CA GLY A 152 6.30 6.33 3.92
C GLY A 152 7.22 7.41 3.34
N VAL A 153 6.63 8.22 2.47
CA VAL A 153 7.28 9.42 1.88
C VAL A 153 6.36 10.61 2.07
N ALA A 154 6.89 11.74 2.51
CA ALA A 154 6.17 13.02 2.53
C ALA A 154 7.11 14.16 2.12
N VAL A 155 6.55 15.19 1.48
CA VAL A 155 7.32 16.36 1.03
C VAL A 155 6.69 17.62 1.62
N ASP A 156 7.51 18.46 2.27
CA ASP A 156 7.03 19.71 2.83
C ASP A 156 6.96 20.85 1.78
N GLU A 157 6.44 21.99 2.19
CA GLU A 157 6.31 23.15 1.30
C GLU A 157 7.64 23.71 0.79
N ALA A 158 8.74 23.48 1.50
CA ALA A 158 10.08 23.89 1.09
C ALA A 158 10.75 22.88 0.16
N GLY A 159 10.13 21.72 -0.04
CA GLY A 159 10.62 20.64 -0.88
C GLY A 159 11.51 19.63 -0.16
N TYR A 160 11.66 19.71 1.17
CA TYR A 160 12.33 18.66 1.91
C TYR A 160 11.52 17.37 1.86
N ILE A 161 12.21 16.25 1.61
CA ILE A 161 11.60 14.92 1.49
C ILE A 161 11.84 14.16 2.80
N TYR A 162 10.77 13.72 3.44
CA TYR A 162 10.84 12.94 4.69
C TYR A 162 10.51 11.48 4.37
N LEU A 163 11.30 10.59 4.94
CA LEU A 163 11.23 9.15 4.72
C LEU A 163 11.12 8.43 6.06
N SER A 164 10.11 7.59 6.23
CA SER A 164 10.08 6.66 7.35
C SER A 164 11.05 5.52 7.11
N SER A 165 11.74 5.08 8.16
CA SER A 165 12.63 3.92 8.15
C SER A 165 12.08 2.91 9.15
N GLU A 166 11.34 1.94 8.62
CA GLU A 166 10.53 0.99 9.39
C GLU A 166 11.38 0.20 10.40
N TRP A 167 12.50 -0.33 9.96
CA TRP A 167 13.30 -1.23 10.81
C TRP A 167 14.30 -0.52 11.71
N THR A 168 14.78 0.67 11.31
CA THR A 168 15.64 1.50 12.17
C THR A 168 14.85 2.44 13.06
N ASN A 169 13.51 2.47 12.93
CA ASN A 169 12.61 3.21 13.79
C ASN A 169 12.90 4.72 13.86
N ASN A 170 13.17 5.32 12.71
CA ASN A 170 13.49 6.74 12.61
C ASN A 170 12.86 7.38 11.37
N ILE A 171 12.99 8.70 11.28
CA ILE A 171 12.59 9.48 10.11
C ILE A 171 13.82 10.20 9.59
N ARG A 172 14.12 10.01 8.31
CA ARG A 172 15.20 10.67 7.59
C ARG A 172 14.65 11.79 6.73
N ARG A 173 15.46 12.78 6.46
CA ARG A 173 15.13 13.95 5.63
C ARG A 173 16.17 14.18 4.56
N ILE A 174 15.72 14.52 3.36
CA ILE A 174 16.58 14.90 2.24
C ILE A 174 16.42 16.40 1.98
N ASP A 175 17.54 17.12 1.91
CA ASP A 175 17.56 18.53 1.53
C ASP A 175 17.48 18.66 0.00
N PRO A 176 16.44 19.32 -0.55
CA PRO A 176 16.25 19.46 -1.99
C PRO A 176 17.33 20.30 -2.68
N LYS A 177 18.08 21.12 -1.94
CA LYS A 177 19.11 22.03 -2.51
C LYS A 177 20.42 21.34 -2.81
N ASN A 178 20.79 20.34 -1.98
CA ASN A 178 22.10 19.68 -2.06
C ASN A 178 22.01 18.17 -2.15
N GLY A 179 20.81 17.58 -1.99
CA GLY A 179 20.57 16.14 -2.05
C GLY A 179 21.10 15.37 -0.85
N LEU A 180 21.52 16.05 0.23
CA LEU A 180 22.04 15.39 1.42
C LEU A 180 20.91 14.78 2.25
N ILE A 181 21.15 13.59 2.82
CA ILE A 181 20.21 12.90 3.69
C ILE A 181 20.72 12.89 5.13
N GLU A 182 19.80 13.03 6.09
CA GLU A 182 20.09 12.96 7.52
C GLU A 182 18.94 12.36 8.31
N THR A 183 19.21 11.71 9.42
CA THR A 183 18.18 11.34 10.41
C THR A 183 17.77 12.58 11.19
N VAL A 184 16.47 12.90 11.17
CA VAL A 184 15.94 14.11 11.85
C VAL A 184 15.11 13.79 13.08
N PHE A 185 14.36 12.67 13.09
CA PHE A 185 13.52 12.28 14.22
C PHE A 185 13.66 10.80 14.54
N GLY A 186 13.50 10.49 15.82
CA GLY A 186 13.65 9.14 16.35
C GLY A 186 15.10 8.77 16.64
N GLN A 187 15.26 7.82 17.55
CA GLN A 187 16.57 7.27 17.88
C GLN A 187 16.82 6.03 17.04
N ILE A 188 17.97 5.96 16.41
CA ILE A 188 18.40 4.76 15.69
C ILE A 188 18.49 3.61 16.68
N ALA A 189 17.72 2.55 16.45
CA ALA A 189 17.81 1.33 17.26
C ALA A 189 19.24 0.81 17.29
N ARG A 190 19.78 0.56 18.50
CA ARG A 190 21.19 0.18 18.70
C ARG A 190 21.55 -1.21 18.15
N HIS A 191 20.55 -2.04 17.80
CA HIS A 191 20.77 -3.38 17.28
C HIS A 191 20.00 -3.54 15.96
N TYR A 192 20.75 -3.59 14.88
CA TYR A 192 20.26 -4.00 13.58
C TYR A 192 20.66 -5.46 13.35
N PRO A 193 19.76 -6.37 12.93
CA PRO A 193 20.11 -7.77 12.73
C PRO A 193 20.91 -8.03 11.45
N SER A 194 21.79 -7.12 11.02
CA SER A 194 22.47 -7.18 9.73
C SER A 194 23.58 -8.26 9.62
N GLU A 195 23.83 -9.05 10.65
CA GLU A 195 24.90 -10.07 10.60
C GLU A 195 24.43 -11.49 10.25
N GLN A 196 23.14 -11.71 10.02
CA GLN A 196 22.64 -13.02 9.58
C GLN A 196 21.70 -12.88 8.40
N GLY A 197 22.23 -13.25 7.22
CA GLY A 197 21.61 -13.22 5.92
C GLY A 197 20.12 -13.49 5.85
N HIS A 198 19.42 -12.56 5.18
CA HIS A 198 18.28 -12.81 4.28
C HIS A 198 17.05 -13.54 4.81
N SER A 199 16.39 -13.00 5.82
CA SER A 199 14.93 -13.16 5.88
C SER A 199 14.36 -11.92 6.55
N ARG A 200 13.48 -11.21 5.82
CA ARG A 200 12.65 -10.15 6.40
C ARG A 200 12.03 -10.72 7.66
N PRO A 201 12.21 -10.14 8.85
CA PRO A 201 11.37 -10.51 9.96
C PRO A 201 9.94 -10.14 9.57
N PHE A 202 9.05 -11.12 9.51
CA PHE A 202 7.64 -10.85 9.34
C PHE A 202 7.17 -9.91 10.45
N ALA A 203 6.34 -8.93 10.10
CA ALA A 203 5.61 -8.14 11.08
C ALA A 203 5.01 -9.10 12.12
N GLY A 204 5.44 -8.95 13.37
CA GLY A 204 5.05 -9.88 14.46
C GLY A 204 6.17 -10.74 15.04
N SER A 205 7.41 -10.70 14.50
CA SER A 205 8.53 -11.50 15.03
C SER A 205 9.10 -11.02 16.38
N GLY A 206 8.60 -9.91 16.93
CA GLY A 206 9.05 -9.39 18.23
C GLY A 206 10.50 -8.88 18.28
N LEU A 207 11.15 -8.71 17.12
CA LEU A 207 12.54 -8.31 16.99
C LEU A 207 12.76 -6.80 16.80
N SER A 208 11.68 -5.99 16.74
CA SER A 208 11.81 -4.55 16.73
C SER A 208 12.27 -4.06 18.11
N LEU A 209 13.40 -3.40 18.14
CA LEU A 209 13.90 -2.69 19.33
C LEU A 209 13.33 -1.27 19.41
N GLY A 210 12.30 -0.98 18.64
CA GLY A 210 11.50 0.23 18.74
C GLY A 210 10.75 0.29 20.06
N GLY A 211 10.28 1.47 20.43
CA GLY A 211 9.53 1.66 21.67
C GLY A 211 8.75 2.95 21.64
N TYR A 212 7.79 3.06 22.54
CA TYR A 212 6.99 4.27 22.73
C TYR A 212 7.54 5.10 23.89
N HIS A 213 8.04 6.28 23.56
CA HIS A 213 8.40 7.32 24.54
C HIS A 213 8.49 8.70 23.87
N GLY A 214 8.66 9.73 24.69
CA GLY A 214 9.01 11.07 24.23
C GLY A 214 7.84 12.00 23.98
N ASP A 215 6.59 11.62 24.20
CA ASP A 215 5.44 12.53 24.06
C ASP A 215 5.59 13.75 24.97
N GLY A 216 5.32 14.93 24.40
CA GLY A 216 5.51 16.23 25.05
C GLY A 216 6.98 16.70 25.06
N GLY A 217 7.90 15.91 24.51
CA GLY A 217 9.33 16.23 24.40
C GLY A 217 9.80 16.35 22.95
N SER A 218 11.11 16.36 22.77
CA SER A 218 11.75 16.47 21.46
C SER A 218 11.52 15.23 20.60
N ALA A 219 11.05 15.41 19.37
CA ALA A 219 10.88 14.34 18.41
C ALA A 219 12.21 13.66 18.00
N LYS A 220 13.34 14.34 18.15
CA LYS A 220 14.68 13.76 17.92
C LYS A 220 15.00 12.65 18.91
N GLU A 221 14.46 12.75 20.13
CA GLU A 221 14.69 11.79 21.20
C GLU A 221 13.53 10.80 21.36
N ALA A 222 12.49 10.93 20.57
CA ALA A 222 11.31 10.08 20.65
C ALA A 222 11.61 8.64 20.22
N GLY A 223 10.86 7.70 20.79
CA GLY A 223 10.85 6.33 20.31
C GLY A 223 9.70 6.10 19.34
N PHE A 224 10.03 5.52 18.19
CA PHE A 224 9.09 4.97 17.24
C PHE A 224 9.19 3.44 17.21
N ASN A 225 8.17 2.79 16.67
CA ASN A 225 8.17 1.35 16.46
C ASN A 225 7.46 1.01 15.16
N HIS A 226 8.24 0.67 14.13
CA HIS A 226 7.79 0.51 12.76
C HIS A 226 7.03 1.76 12.27
N PRO A 227 7.68 2.94 12.14
CA PRO A 227 7.05 4.10 11.55
C PRO A 227 6.80 3.83 10.06
N GLU A 228 5.53 3.92 9.67
CA GLU A 228 5.06 3.64 8.31
C GLU A 228 4.76 4.95 7.58
N HIS A 229 3.52 5.22 7.29
CA HIS A 229 3.06 6.33 6.49
C HIS A 229 3.29 7.70 7.15
N LEU A 230 3.56 8.71 6.33
CA LEU A 230 3.82 10.10 6.74
C LEU A 230 2.89 11.05 5.99
N VAL A 231 2.37 12.09 6.66
CA VAL A 231 1.61 13.16 6.00
C VAL A 231 1.77 14.49 6.73
N PHE A 232 1.79 15.60 5.98
CA PHE A 232 1.79 16.96 6.54
C PHE A 232 0.37 17.51 6.66
N ASP A 233 0.06 18.20 7.76
CA ASP A 233 -1.15 19.01 7.87
C ASP A 233 -0.99 20.39 7.17
N SER A 234 -2.08 21.15 7.08
CA SER A 234 -2.08 22.48 6.45
C SER A 234 -1.19 23.51 7.15
N MET A 235 -0.80 23.25 8.40
CA MET A 235 0.13 24.08 9.18
C MET A 235 1.59 23.65 9.03
N GLY A 236 1.85 22.56 8.28
CA GLY A 236 3.15 21.98 8.04
C GLY A 236 3.65 21.09 9.19
N ASN A 237 2.79 20.55 10.06
CA ASN A 237 3.18 19.57 11.05
C ASN A 237 3.16 18.16 10.46
N LEU A 238 4.09 17.30 10.87
CA LEU A 238 4.23 15.95 10.35
C LEU A 238 3.47 14.93 11.23
N TYR A 239 2.56 14.19 10.61
CA TYR A 239 1.88 13.05 11.21
C TYR A 239 2.61 11.76 10.81
N VAL A 240 2.69 10.82 11.74
CA VAL A 240 3.43 9.57 11.59
C VAL A 240 2.56 8.41 12.06
N CYS A 241 2.39 7.41 11.22
CA CYS A 241 1.92 6.09 11.65
C CYS A 241 3.01 5.43 12.50
N ASP A 242 2.86 5.43 13.80
CA ASP A 242 3.72 4.71 14.73
C ASP A 242 3.12 3.30 14.93
N ASN A 243 3.22 2.50 13.88
CA ASN A 243 2.45 1.30 13.58
C ASN A 243 2.42 0.31 14.74
N SER A 244 3.59 -0.18 15.18
CA SER A 244 3.70 -1.20 16.22
C SER A 244 3.59 -0.64 17.64
N ASN A 245 3.45 0.68 17.79
CA ASN A 245 3.04 1.34 19.03
C ASN A 245 1.52 1.57 19.09
N ASP A 246 0.78 1.16 18.07
CA ASP A 246 -0.67 1.31 17.97
C ASP A 246 -1.12 2.78 18.18
N ARG A 247 -0.43 3.74 17.47
CA ARG A 247 -0.64 5.19 17.60
C ARG A 247 -0.42 5.94 16.30
N ILE A 248 -1.04 7.12 16.22
CA ILE A 248 -0.63 8.17 15.29
C ILE A 248 0.01 9.29 16.11
N ARG A 249 1.24 9.65 15.73
CA ARG A 249 2.01 10.72 16.36
C ARG A 249 2.04 11.95 15.48
N LYS A 250 2.05 13.14 16.10
CA LYS A 250 2.21 14.43 15.43
C LYS A 250 3.46 15.12 15.92
N ILE A 251 4.27 15.62 15.01
CA ILE A 251 5.45 16.44 15.29
C ILE A 251 5.13 17.88 14.86
N ASP A 252 5.13 18.81 15.79
CA ASP A 252 5.12 20.23 15.51
C ASP A 252 6.49 20.60 14.92
N MET A 253 6.52 20.94 13.63
CA MET A 253 7.79 21.16 12.91
C MET A 253 8.51 22.46 13.29
N LYS A 254 7.86 23.37 14.04
CA LYS A 254 8.47 24.61 14.54
C LYS A 254 9.17 24.42 15.87
N SER A 255 8.52 23.68 16.78
CA SER A 255 9.04 23.39 18.11
C SER A 255 9.79 22.06 18.21
N GLU A 256 9.63 21.20 17.20
CA GLU A 256 10.11 19.81 17.15
C GLU A 256 9.55 18.95 18.32
N ILE A 257 8.41 19.33 18.89
CA ILE A 257 7.73 18.57 19.94
C ILE A 257 6.82 17.53 19.31
N ILE A 258 6.91 16.30 19.82
CA ILE A 258 6.06 15.18 19.39
C ILE A 258 4.93 14.92 20.39
N THR A 259 3.74 14.57 19.89
CA THR A 259 2.58 14.20 20.70
C THR A 259 1.78 13.08 20.04
N THR A 260 1.08 12.26 20.81
CA THR A 260 0.09 11.33 20.30
C THR A 260 -1.21 12.07 19.98
N VAL A 261 -1.81 11.81 18.82
CA VAL A 261 -3.08 12.40 18.37
C VAL A 261 -4.21 11.38 18.23
N LEU A 262 -3.87 10.10 18.06
CA LEU A 262 -4.82 8.98 18.04
C LEU A 262 -4.15 7.74 18.58
N GLY A 263 -4.88 6.97 19.38
CA GLY A 263 -4.43 5.71 19.92
C GLY A 263 -3.85 5.81 21.34
N ASN A 264 -4.28 4.90 22.21
CA ASN A 264 -3.82 4.80 23.59
C ASN A 264 -2.75 3.69 23.79
N GLY A 265 -2.38 2.98 22.71
CA GLY A 265 -1.40 1.89 22.70
C GLY A 265 -1.92 0.54 23.16
N GLN A 266 -3.21 0.41 23.38
CA GLN A 266 -3.82 -0.90 23.59
C GLN A 266 -4.06 -1.55 22.22
N ARG A 267 -3.63 -2.80 22.08
CA ARG A 267 -3.82 -3.59 20.83
C ARG A 267 -5.28 -4.01 20.67
N ALA A 268 -6.09 -3.07 20.30
CA ALA A 268 -7.52 -3.22 20.04
C ALA A 268 -7.97 -2.15 19.03
N SER A 269 -9.21 -2.23 18.55
CA SER A 269 -9.81 -1.21 17.66
C SER A 269 -11.19 -0.85 18.22
N ASN A 270 -11.24 0.15 19.12
CA ASN A 270 -12.47 0.60 19.77
C ASN A 270 -12.39 2.09 20.16
N GLY A 271 -13.42 2.60 20.87
CA GLY A 271 -13.48 3.98 21.37
C GLY A 271 -14.15 4.96 20.41
N ASP A 272 -14.89 4.49 19.40
CA ASP A 272 -15.68 5.35 18.51
C ASP A 272 -16.66 6.24 19.29
N GLY A 273 -16.78 7.49 18.85
CA GLY A 273 -17.60 8.50 19.50
C GLY A 273 -16.96 9.13 20.74
N GLY A 274 -15.72 8.79 21.06
CA GLY A 274 -14.91 9.36 22.11
C GLY A 274 -13.70 10.15 21.59
N PRO A 275 -12.89 10.73 22.53
CA PRO A 275 -11.64 11.40 22.17
C PRO A 275 -10.64 10.42 21.50
N ALA A 276 -10.01 10.86 20.41
CA ALA A 276 -9.10 10.03 19.63
C ALA A 276 -7.91 9.49 20.47
N ILE A 277 -7.38 10.29 21.40
CA ILE A 277 -6.26 9.90 22.28
C ILE A 277 -6.64 8.82 23.30
N GLU A 278 -7.94 8.63 23.58
CA GLU A 278 -8.45 7.59 24.49
C GLU A 278 -8.86 6.32 23.76
N ALA A 279 -9.08 6.42 22.46
CA ALA A 279 -9.41 5.28 21.62
C ALA A 279 -8.21 4.34 21.46
N SER A 280 -8.47 3.08 21.17
CA SER A 280 -7.44 2.15 20.71
C SER A 280 -7.54 1.96 19.20
N ILE A 281 -6.40 1.82 18.54
CA ILE A 281 -6.24 1.48 17.13
C ILE A 281 -5.30 0.29 17.02
N LEU A 282 -5.45 -0.51 15.97
CA LEU A 282 -4.67 -1.73 15.83
C LEU A 282 -3.82 -1.70 14.56
N MET A 283 -2.52 -1.51 14.77
CA MET A 283 -1.51 -1.40 13.73
C MET A 283 -1.97 -0.44 12.61
N PRO A 284 -2.02 0.88 12.88
CA PRO A 284 -2.28 1.86 11.84
C PRO A 284 -1.18 1.80 10.79
N ASP A 285 -1.55 1.75 9.54
CA ASP A 285 -0.59 1.57 8.44
C ASP A 285 -0.69 2.72 7.42
N ALA A 286 -1.91 3.11 7.08
CA ALA A 286 -2.19 4.18 6.13
C ALA A 286 -2.81 5.40 6.81
N ILE A 287 -2.36 6.61 6.46
CA ILE A 287 -2.97 7.88 6.89
C ILE A 287 -3.08 8.87 5.75
N CYS A 288 -4.12 9.69 5.78
CA CYS A 288 -4.18 10.94 5.02
C CYS A 288 -4.94 12.01 5.80
N LEU A 289 -4.81 13.24 5.33
CA LEU A 289 -5.58 14.39 5.82
C LEU A 289 -6.41 14.95 4.67
N ASP A 290 -7.64 15.38 4.96
CA ASP A 290 -8.41 16.17 4.01
C ASP A 290 -8.05 17.67 4.11
N VAL A 291 -8.66 18.50 3.26
CA VAL A 291 -8.43 19.96 3.25
C VAL A 291 -8.84 20.69 4.53
N HIS A 292 -9.51 20.02 5.44
CA HIS A 292 -9.92 20.51 6.75
C HIS A 292 -9.07 19.93 7.89
N ASP A 293 -7.97 19.27 7.55
CA ASP A 293 -7.09 18.56 8.48
C ASP A 293 -7.77 17.42 9.28
N ASN A 294 -8.92 16.91 8.82
CA ASN A 294 -9.45 15.70 9.40
C ASN A 294 -8.53 14.53 9.05
N LEU A 295 -8.19 13.73 10.05
CA LEU A 295 -7.27 12.59 9.89
C LEU A 295 -8.06 11.32 9.57
N TYR A 296 -7.69 10.64 8.49
CA TYR A 296 -8.19 9.33 8.09
C TYR A 296 -7.10 8.29 8.31
N VAL A 297 -7.47 7.16 8.91
CA VAL A 297 -6.52 6.12 9.31
C VAL A 297 -7.03 4.75 8.86
N GLY A 298 -6.21 4.03 8.11
CA GLY A 298 -6.39 2.62 7.80
C GLY A 298 -5.73 1.76 8.84
N GLU A 299 -6.49 0.83 9.43
CA GLU A 299 -5.99 -0.13 10.41
C GLU A 299 -5.73 -1.49 9.74
N LYS A 300 -4.47 -1.96 9.80
CA LYS A 300 -4.04 -3.20 9.16
C LYS A 300 -4.76 -4.44 9.71
N TYR A 301 -4.83 -4.57 11.01
CA TYR A 301 -5.50 -5.69 11.69
C TYR A 301 -6.76 -5.28 12.45
N GLY A 302 -7.07 -3.99 12.48
CA GLY A 302 -8.37 -3.50 12.96
C GLY A 302 -9.47 -3.64 11.92
N PHE A 303 -9.09 -3.87 10.65
CA PHE A 303 -10.01 -4.01 9.50
C PHE A 303 -11.03 -2.89 9.44
N ARG A 304 -10.52 -1.64 9.61
CA ARG A 304 -11.33 -0.42 9.63
C ARG A 304 -10.60 0.74 8.97
N ILE A 305 -11.41 1.66 8.47
CA ILE A 305 -11.00 3.03 8.18
C ILE A 305 -11.67 3.93 9.19
N ARG A 306 -10.86 4.68 9.94
CA ARG A 306 -11.35 5.60 10.97
C ARG A 306 -11.07 7.04 10.58
N LYS A 307 -11.94 7.94 11.03
CA LYS A 307 -11.78 9.39 10.87
C LYS A 307 -11.69 10.05 12.24
N VAL A 308 -10.74 10.94 12.43
CA VAL A 308 -10.69 11.89 13.53
C VAL A 308 -11.08 13.25 13.00
N GLU A 309 -12.14 13.83 13.56
CA GLU A 309 -12.57 15.18 13.22
C GLU A 309 -11.61 16.20 13.85
N HIS A 310 -11.00 17.03 13.01
CA HIS A 310 -10.00 18.01 13.46
C HIS A 310 -10.52 18.96 14.55
N GLU A 311 -11.73 19.51 14.36
CA GLU A 311 -12.30 20.51 15.27
C GLU A 311 -12.63 19.94 16.66
N THR A 312 -13.05 18.67 16.73
CA THR A 312 -13.55 18.08 17.98
C THR A 312 -12.58 17.08 18.62
N GLY A 313 -11.62 16.58 17.85
CA GLY A 313 -10.73 15.49 18.26
C GLY A 313 -11.44 14.16 18.48
N MET A 314 -12.69 14.02 18.03
CA MET A 314 -13.48 12.79 18.19
C MET A 314 -13.19 11.82 17.04
N VAL A 315 -13.11 10.52 17.36
CA VAL A 315 -12.88 9.46 16.38
C VAL A 315 -14.14 8.66 16.08
N ARG A 316 -14.30 8.25 14.83
CA ARG A 316 -15.38 7.34 14.40
C ARG A 316 -14.91 6.42 13.28
N THR A 317 -15.49 5.25 13.20
CA THR A 317 -15.33 4.32 12.06
C THR A 317 -16.17 4.80 10.87
N LEU A 318 -15.55 4.87 9.69
CA LEU A 318 -16.22 5.10 8.41
C LEU A 318 -16.56 3.80 7.71
N VAL A 319 -15.59 2.89 7.66
CA VAL A 319 -15.68 1.61 6.96
C VAL A 319 -15.11 0.50 7.84
N GLY A 320 -15.73 -0.64 7.79
CA GLY A 320 -15.24 -1.85 8.45
C GLY A 320 -15.99 -2.21 9.72
N THR A 321 -16.30 -3.49 9.85
CA THR A 321 -16.96 -4.05 11.05
C THR A 321 -15.95 -4.49 12.12
N GLY A 322 -14.66 -4.52 11.79
CA GLY A 322 -13.60 -5.10 12.61
C GLY A 322 -13.34 -6.58 12.33
N GLU A 323 -14.09 -7.15 11.42
CA GLU A 323 -13.87 -8.50 10.91
C GLU A 323 -13.31 -8.44 9.50
N PRO A 324 -12.27 -9.23 9.17
CA PRO A 324 -11.71 -9.26 7.82
C PRO A 324 -12.72 -9.81 6.83
N GLY A 325 -12.64 -9.35 5.59
CA GLY A 325 -13.46 -9.89 4.52
C GLY A 325 -13.49 -8.99 3.30
N PHE A 326 -14.00 -9.53 2.20
CA PHE A 326 -14.03 -8.83 0.92
C PHE A 326 -15.00 -7.63 0.90
N GLY A 327 -15.95 -7.57 1.82
CA GLY A 327 -17.00 -6.54 1.82
C GLY A 327 -17.88 -6.61 0.56
N GLU A 328 -19.18 -6.55 0.74
CA GLU A 328 -20.13 -6.56 -0.38
C GLU A 328 -20.18 -5.18 -1.05
N GLU A 329 -20.54 -5.18 -2.34
CA GLU A 329 -20.72 -3.96 -3.13
C GLU A 329 -22.02 -3.23 -2.75
N GLY A 330 -21.96 -1.91 -2.71
CA GLY A 330 -23.15 -1.07 -2.52
C GLY A 330 -23.69 -1.02 -1.10
N LEU A 331 -22.97 -1.56 -0.13
CA LEU A 331 -23.35 -1.45 1.29
C LEU A 331 -22.79 -0.19 1.94
N HIS A 332 -23.45 0.25 3.01
CA HIS A 332 -22.94 1.32 3.86
C HIS A 332 -21.67 0.88 4.60
N GLY A 333 -20.69 1.78 4.73
CA GLY A 333 -19.38 1.48 5.31
C GLY A 333 -19.42 0.83 6.68
N SER A 334 -20.39 1.22 7.54
CA SER A 334 -20.53 0.67 8.90
C SER A 334 -20.93 -0.81 8.97
N VAL A 335 -21.40 -1.39 7.88
CA VAL A 335 -21.80 -2.81 7.78
C VAL A 335 -21.00 -3.56 6.73
N THR A 336 -20.13 -2.86 5.99
CA THR A 336 -19.22 -3.44 5.02
C THR A 336 -18.01 -4.01 5.75
N ARG A 337 -17.60 -5.24 5.44
CA ARG A 337 -16.30 -5.74 5.87
C ARG A 337 -15.19 -5.02 5.09
N CYS A 338 -14.06 -4.90 5.73
CA CYS A 338 -12.84 -4.36 5.15
C CYS A 338 -11.73 -5.40 5.34
N ASN A 339 -10.84 -5.52 4.39
CA ASN A 339 -9.62 -6.28 4.58
C ASN A 339 -8.52 -5.36 5.13
N SER A 340 -7.31 -5.86 5.30
CA SER A 340 -6.17 -5.06 5.71
C SER A 340 -6.04 -3.81 4.83
N VAL A 341 -5.97 -2.63 5.45
CA VAL A 341 -5.69 -1.36 4.75
C VAL A 341 -4.24 -1.03 4.98
N GLU A 342 -3.43 -1.22 3.94
CA GLU A 342 -1.98 -1.02 3.97
C GLU A 342 -1.58 0.10 2.99
N ALA A 343 -0.53 0.83 3.33
CA ALA A 343 0.09 1.88 2.55
C ALA A 343 -0.82 3.06 2.17
N GLY A 344 -1.74 2.91 1.24
CA GLY A 344 -2.38 4.06 0.61
C GLY A 344 -3.84 4.29 0.99
N ILE A 345 -4.12 5.48 1.49
CA ILE A 345 -5.46 6.04 1.66
C ILE A 345 -5.47 7.48 1.16
N TYR A 346 -6.53 7.89 0.49
CA TYR A 346 -6.71 9.25 0.01
C TYR A 346 -8.12 9.73 0.30
N ALA A 347 -8.27 10.97 0.74
CA ALA A 347 -9.57 11.59 1.04
C ALA A 347 -9.79 12.84 0.17
N ASP A 348 -10.91 12.89 -0.53
CA ASP A 348 -11.39 14.07 -1.25
C ASP A 348 -11.98 15.11 -0.28
N PRO A 349 -12.08 16.39 -0.70
CA PRO A 349 -12.66 17.46 0.12
C PRO A 349 -14.11 17.24 0.55
N ASP A 350 -14.87 16.42 -0.17
CA ASP A 350 -16.25 16.07 0.14
C ASP A 350 -16.39 14.90 1.13
N GLY A 351 -15.27 14.37 1.62
CA GLY A 351 -15.21 13.24 2.53
C GLY A 351 -15.29 11.87 1.84
N THR A 352 -15.22 11.82 0.51
CA THR A 352 -15.04 10.58 -0.24
C THR A 352 -13.64 10.03 0.01
N VAL A 353 -13.54 8.73 0.32
CA VAL A 353 -12.27 8.07 0.66
C VAL A 353 -11.97 6.94 -0.32
N PHE A 354 -10.72 6.85 -0.75
CA PHE A 354 -10.19 5.79 -1.59
C PHE A 354 -9.10 5.04 -0.84
N TRP A 355 -9.06 3.72 -0.99
CA TRP A 355 -7.99 2.89 -0.41
C TRP A 355 -7.75 1.63 -1.21
N GLY A 356 -6.51 1.12 -1.17
CA GLY A 356 -6.19 -0.25 -1.54
C GLY A 356 -6.44 -1.19 -0.37
N ASP A 357 -7.00 -2.35 -0.64
CA ASP A 357 -7.13 -3.40 0.35
C ASP A 357 -6.44 -4.69 -0.10
N CYS A 358 -6.00 -5.49 0.86
CA CYS A 358 -5.30 -6.74 0.58
C CYS A 358 -6.16 -7.82 -0.09
N SER A 359 -7.37 -7.49 -0.51
CA SER A 359 -8.21 -8.36 -1.33
C SER A 359 -8.01 -8.20 -2.84
N GLY A 360 -7.01 -7.43 -3.27
CA GLY A 360 -6.76 -7.14 -4.68
C GLY A 360 -7.70 -6.09 -5.26
N ARG A 361 -8.23 -5.18 -4.42
CA ARG A 361 -9.17 -4.15 -4.85
C ARG A 361 -8.75 -2.77 -4.37
N THR A 362 -9.03 -1.76 -5.19
CA THR A 362 -9.13 -0.39 -4.73
C THR A 362 -10.60 -0.03 -4.54
N ARG A 363 -10.94 0.43 -3.34
CA ARG A 363 -12.32 0.71 -2.92
C ARG A 363 -12.55 2.21 -2.76
N ARG A 364 -13.81 2.61 -2.82
CA ARG A 364 -14.28 3.98 -2.62
C ARG A 364 -15.42 3.99 -1.60
N TYR A 365 -15.27 4.81 -0.58
CA TYR A 365 -16.37 5.22 0.32
C TYR A 365 -16.90 6.57 -0.16
N ASP A 366 -18.17 6.67 -0.45
CA ASP A 366 -18.82 7.91 -0.88
C ASP A 366 -19.12 8.78 0.34
N GLY A 367 -18.53 9.96 0.41
CA GLY A 367 -18.63 10.86 1.56
C GLY A 367 -20.04 11.36 1.86
N GLN A 368 -20.95 11.37 0.88
CA GLN A 368 -22.31 11.84 1.02
C GLN A 368 -23.28 10.73 1.41
N THR A 369 -23.15 9.56 0.80
CA THR A 369 -24.08 8.44 0.99
C THR A 369 -23.58 7.39 1.98
N GLY A 370 -22.28 7.38 2.26
CA GLY A 370 -21.64 6.35 3.08
C GLY A 370 -21.52 4.99 2.40
N ILE A 371 -21.80 4.90 1.11
CA ILE A 371 -21.79 3.64 0.37
C ILE A 371 -20.37 3.29 -0.10
N VAL A 372 -20.03 2.02 0.01
CA VAL A 372 -18.73 1.48 -0.43
C VAL A 372 -18.88 0.76 -1.76
N THR A 373 -17.99 1.07 -2.71
CA THR A 373 -17.93 0.45 -4.03
C THR A 373 -16.49 0.12 -4.43
N THR A 374 -16.30 -0.84 -5.31
CA THR A 374 -15.01 -1.16 -5.93
C THR A 374 -14.80 -0.31 -7.18
N ILE A 375 -13.60 0.24 -7.32
CA ILE A 375 -13.21 1.05 -8.50
C ILE A 375 -12.11 0.39 -9.34
N LEU A 376 -11.32 -0.49 -8.74
CA LEU A 376 -10.28 -1.30 -9.41
C LEU A 376 -10.28 -2.69 -8.79
N GLY A 377 -10.07 -3.69 -9.60
CA GLY A 377 -10.07 -5.08 -9.15
C GLY A 377 -11.51 -5.63 -9.05
N GLY A 378 -11.89 -6.47 -9.98
CA GLY A 378 -13.27 -6.98 -10.10
C GLY A 378 -13.66 -7.96 -9.01
N THR A 379 -14.94 -8.02 -8.73
CA THR A 379 -15.57 -9.02 -7.85
C THR A 379 -15.84 -10.35 -8.56
N SER A 380 -15.74 -10.38 -9.89
CA SER A 380 -16.06 -11.56 -10.67
C SER A 380 -14.86 -12.50 -10.74
N VAL A 381 -14.85 -13.45 -9.82
CA VAL A 381 -14.13 -14.69 -10.04
C VAL A 381 -14.92 -15.39 -11.15
N HIS A 382 -14.42 -15.30 -12.37
CA HIS A 382 -15.08 -15.87 -13.54
C HIS A 382 -15.09 -17.40 -13.43
N ASP A 383 -16.11 -17.93 -12.77
CA ASP A 383 -16.42 -19.35 -12.73
C ASP A 383 -17.25 -19.74 -13.95
N ASP A 384 -17.08 -20.99 -14.39
CA ASP A 384 -17.72 -21.56 -15.59
C ASP A 384 -17.30 -20.91 -16.92
N GLU A 385 -16.14 -20.24 -16.93
CA GLU A 385 -15.51 -19.65 -18.12
C GLU A 385 -14.22 -20.38 -18.51
N ALA A 386 -13.64 -19.99 -19.66
CA ALA A 386 -12.36 -20.56 -20.09
C ALA A 386 -11.24 -20.22 -19.10
N ALA A 387 -10.52 -21.22 -18.60
CA ALA A 387 -9.47 -21.05 -17.61
C ALA A 387 -8.36 -20.09 -18.08
N VAL A 388 -8.04 -20.07 -19.37
CA VAL A 388 -7.06 -19.16 -20.00
C VAL A 388 -7.51 -17.70 -19.92
N GLY A 389 -8.83 -17.44 -19.82
CA GLY A 389 -9.40 -16.12 -19.58
C GLY A 389 -9.83 -15.91 -18.12
N GLY A 390 -9.71 -16.95 -17.29
CA GLY A 390 -10.13 -16.93 -15.91
C GLY A 390 -9.18 -16.15 -15.02
N PHE A 391 -9.73 -15.57 -13.98
CA PHE A 391 -9.00 -14.78 -13.00
C PHE A 391 -8.56 -15.65 -11.82
N LEU A 392 -7.26 -15.66 -11.51
CA LEU A 392 -6.68 -16.25 -10.29
C LEU A 392 -5.94 -15.16 -9.53
N ASN A 393 -6.10 -15.14 -8.21
CA ASN A 393 -5.44 -14.17 -7.35
C ASN A 393 -4.55 -14.87 -6.32
N GLY A 394 -3.23 -14.74 -6.49
CA GLY A 394 -2.23 -15.37 -5.64
C GLY A 394 -2.35 -16.90 -5.57
N PRO A 395 -2.35 -17.63 -6.71
CA PRO A 395 -2.46 -19.08 -6.68
C PRO A 395 -1.29 -19.70 -5.91
N GLY A 396 -1.59 -20.36 -4.79
CA GLY A 396 -0.57 -20.86 -3.86
C GLY A 396 -0.18 -22.32 -4.08
N GLY A 397 -1.12 -23.18 -4.45
CA GLY A 397 -0.88 -24.61 -4.62
C GLY A 397 -1.63 -25.17 -5.80
N LEU A 398 -1.07 -26.20 -6.41
CA LEU A 398 -1.67 -26.89 -7.55
C LEU A 398 -1.53 -28.39 -7.37
N SER A 399 -2.58 -29.14 -7.74
CA SER A 399 -2.60 -30.60 -7.75
C SER A 399 -3.43 -31.11 -8.91
N VAL A 400 -3.11 -32.30 -9.40
CA VAL A 400 -3.92 -32.99 -10.40
C VAL A 400 -4.64 -34.16 -9.75
N GLY A 401 -5.94 -34.20 -9.89
CA GLY A 401 -6.78 -35.29 -9.37
C GLY A 401 -6.73 -36.54 -10.23
N PRO A 402 -7.21 -37.68 -9.70
CA PRO A 402 -7.25 -38.93 -10.45
C PRO A 402 -8.19 -38.89 -11.67
N ASP A 403 -9.11 -37.94 -11.70
CA ASP A 403 -10.01 -37.63 -12.80
C ASP A 403 -9.38 -36.71 -13.88
N GLY A 404 -8.13 -36.29 -13.68
CA GLY A 404 -7.40 -35.40 -14.55
C GLY A 404 -7.66 -33.94 -14.37
N HIS A 405 -8.60 -33.53 -13.49
CA HIS A 405 -8.82 -32.10 -13.18
C HIS A 405 -7.61 -31.50 -12.49
N ILE A 406 -7.33 -30.25 -12.80
CA ILE A 406 -6.28 -29.45 -12.15
C ILE A 406 -6.93 -28.61 -11.05
N TYR A 407 -6.55 -28.88 -9.80
CA TYR A 407 -7.05 -28.15 -8.63
C TYR A 407 -6.07 -27.08 -8.25
N VAL A 408 -6.55 -25.84 -8.07
CA VAL A 408 -5.75 -24.65 -7.75
C VAL A 408 -6.27 -24.03 -6.46
N ALA A 409 -5.37 -23.84 -5.49
CA ALA A 409 -5.65 -22.99 -4.35
C ALA A 409 -5.56 -21.51 -4.79
N ASP A 410 -6.70 -20.90 -5.01
CA ASP A 410 -6.85 -19.49 -5.39
C ASP A 410 -6.92 -18.66 -4.09
N VAL A 411 -5.73 -18.46 -3.49
CA VAL A 411 -5.55 -18.09 -2.07
C VAL A 411 -6.24 -16.78 -1.72
N TRP A 412 -5.95 -15.73 -2.48
CA TRP A 412 -6.49 -14.40 -2.20
C TRP A 412 -7.97 -14.28 -2.58
N ASN A 413 -8.47 -15.16 -3.44
CA ASN A 413 -9.89 -15.32 -3.72
C ASN A 413 -10.58 -16.25 -2.71
N GLN A 414 -9.85 -16.80 -1.73
CA GLN A 414 -10.37 -17.72 -0.69
C GLN A 414 -11.18 -18.88 -1.25
N ARG A 415 -10.68 -19.49 -2.34
CA ARG A 415 -11.35 -20.57 -3.06
C ARG A 415 -10.38 -21.69 -3.45
N ILE A 416 -10.94 -22.88 -3.61
CA ILE A 416 -10.31 -23.94 -4.39
C ILE A 416 -11.04 -23.99 -5.72
N ARG A 417 -10.30 -23.93 -6.81
CA ARG A 417 -10.82 -23.95 -8.16
C ARG A 417 -10.40 -25.24 -8.87
N ALA A 418 -11.28 -25.78 -9.70
CA ALA A 418 -10.96 -26.89 -10.56
C ALA A 418 -10.97 -26.45 -12.02
N ILE A 419 -9.96 -26.84 -12.77
CA ILE A 419 -9.86 -26.66 -14.22
C ILE A 419 -10.08 -28.04 -14.84
N ASP A 420 -11.13 -28.13 -15.67
CA ASP A 420 -11.38 -29.31 -16.49
C ASP A 420 -10.43 -29.31 -17.71
N PRO A 421 -9.52 -30.29 -17.83
CA PRO A 421 -8.52 -30.31 -18.89
C PRO A 421 -9.12 -30.60 -20.28
N PHE A 422 -10.36 -31.13 -20.35
CA PHE A 422 -11.02 -31.46 -21.62
C PHE A 422 -11.80 -30.28 -22.19
N THR A 423 -12.44 -29.50 -21.33
CA THR A 423 -13.24 -28.33 -21.74
C THR A 423 -12.45 -27.03 -21.60
N GLY A 424 -11.40 -27.02 -20.77
CA GLY A 424 -10.65 -25.82 -20.44
C GLY A 424 -11.43 -24.85 -19.52
N ILE A 425 -12.52 -25.32 -18.90
CA ILE A 425 -13.37 -24.49 -18.02
C ILE A 425 -12.82 -24.52 -16.59
N ILE A 426 -12.82 -23.36 -15.93
CA ILE A 426 -12.48 -23.20 -14.52
C ILE A 426 -13.73 -22.95 -13.68
N ARG A 427 -13.83 -23.54 -12.49
CA ARG A 427 -14.93 -23.32 -11.57
C ARG A 427 -14.49 -23.42 -10.10
N ALA A 428 -15.17 -22.70 -9.22
CA ALA A 428 -14.98 -22.88 -7.79
C ALA A 428 -15.62 -24.21 -7.34
N ILE A 429 -14.89 -24.96 -6.50
CA ILE A 429 -15.37 -26.22 -5.91
C ILE A 429 -15.43 -26.17 -4.39
N ALA A 430 -14.73 -25.23 -3.76
CA ALA A 430 -14.78 -24.96 -2.33
C ALA A 430 -14.42 -23.50 -2.04
N GLY A 431 -14.96 -22.96 -0.95
CA GLY A 431 -14.83 -21.57 -0.57
C GLY A 431 -15.86 -20.68 -1.26
N SER A 432 -16.41 -19.72 -0.50
CA SER A 432 -17.40 -18.77 -1.02
C SER A 432 -16.75 -17.51 -1.61
N GLY A 433 -15.47 -17.26 -1.32
CA GLY A 433 -14.83 -15.98 -1.62
C GLY A 433 -15.31 -14.85 -0.70
N ALA A 434 -15.87 -15.17 0.46
CA ALA A 434 -16.42 -14.22 1.43
C ALA A 434 -15.52 -14.09 2.65
#